data_1ba2c425284162bd65452d606c7ba994
#
_entry.id   1ba2c425284162bd65452d606c7ba994
#
_cell.length_a   1.000
_cell.length_b   1.000
_cell.length_c   1.000
_cell.angle_alpha   90.00
_cell.angle_beta   90.00
_cell.angle_gamma   90.00
#
_symmetry.space_group_name_H-M   'P 1'
#
loop_
_entity.id
_entity.type
_entity.pdbx_description
1 polymer ?
#
loop_
_entity_poly.entity_id
_entity_poly.type
_entity_poly.pdbx_seq_one_letter_code
_entity_poly.pdbx_strand_id
1 'polypeptide(L)'
;MLATVLKRLATVIATALASVIVPAAAFPIVVVDPAPPPLNPPLVGFSFSPVAVPPGNDPEQALATLLSTLQPDLVRLPIYWGTVAPTATSLDYTEVDRLIATIEAHNSNKGSRHTQVVLVVGARNLVYPEVHLPDWVDTRDVHQLDKLLKTPSYSTYLETTYRRYAPLSFLRAWQVENEPLDNASLNELTNGAIPASTLRSEVDLLRSIDLVHEVVVTTFNSSHVALDARAASPLGWLYAHLPGAKPAGHPAQALTMGDTLGLDLYVVTDSTPLDVVASSTRIAWKEETLDYWQGQAQDHGRALWVTEMQASPWIGTTGFTLDDLLSSALAYRGHGVSAYLLWGVEDWLDSPAWMETGITAIGLLRGGRPTSNLLTHS
;
A
#
# COMPACT_ATOMS: atom_id res chain seq x y z
N MET A 1 -24.05 1.90 -35.65
CA MET A 1 -22.79 1.73 -36.38
C MET A 1 -21.58 1.67 -35.42
N LEU A 2 -21.42 2.61 -34.52
CA LEU A 2 -20.29 2.65 -33.57
C LEU A 2 -20.23 1.41 -32.65
N ALA A 3 -21.36 0.98 -32.08
CA ALA A 3 -21.45 -0.19 -31.21
C ALA A 3 -21.08 -1.52 -31.92
N THR A 4 -21.33 -1.62 -33.22
CA THR A 4 -20.97 -2.80 -34.00
C THR A 4 -19.48 -2.84 -34.32
N VAL A 5 -18.85 -1.67 -34.49
CA VAL A 5 -17.42 -1.54 -34.70
C VAL A 5 -16.65 -1.87 -33.41
N LEU A 6 -17.13 -1.38 -32.26
CA LEU A 6 -16.55 -1.69 -30.96
C LEU A 6 -16.66 -3.19 -30.58
N LYS A 7 -17.80 -3.83 -30.89
CA LYS A 7 -17.92 -5.29 -30.68
C LYS A 7 -16.98 -6.09 -31.59
N ARG A 8 -16.80 -5.68 -32.84
CA ARG A 8 -15.85 -6.35 -33.75
C ARG A 8 -14.41 -6.14 -33.35
N LEU A 9 -14.04 -4.94 -32.84
CA LEU A 9 -12.72 -4.67 -32.31
C LEU A 9 -12.42 -5.52 -31.07
N ALA A 10 -13.37 -5.62 -30.13
CA ALA A 10 -13.26 -6.47 -28.94
C ALA A 10 -13.11 -7.96 -29.31
N THR A 11 -13.85 -8.44 -30.32
CA THR A 11 -13.73 -9.83 -30.79
C THR A 11 -12.39 -10.09 -31.47
N VAL A 12 -11.85 -9.14 -32.25
CA VAL A 12 -10.53 -9.28 -32.89
C VAL A 12 -9.41 -9.27 -31.84
N ILE A 13 -9.51 -8.46 -30.81
CA ILE A 13 -8.54 -8.43 -29.70
C ILE A 13 -8.62 -9.73 -28.89
N ALA A 14 -9.83 -10.23 -28.59
CA ALA A 14 -10.01 -11.48 -27.89
C ALA A 14 -9.50 -12.70 -28.70
N THR A 15 -9.69 -12.69 -30.03
CA THR A 15 -9.20 -13.77 -30.91
C THR A 15 -7.69 -13.69 -31.08
N ALA A 16 -7.10 -12.49 -31.12
CA ALA A 16 -5.65 -12.33 -31.18
C ALA A 16 -4.96 -12.77 -29.87
N LEU A 17 -5.62 -12.57 -28.71
CA LEU A 17 -5.14 -13.07 -27.41
C LEU A 17 -5.28 -14.59 -27.28
N ALA A 18 -6.30 -15.19 -27.90
CA ALA A 18 -6.50 -16.65 -27.85
C ALA A 18 -5.60 -17.45 -28.81
N SER A 19 -5.02 -16.80 -29.81
CA SER A 19 -4.14 -17.46 -30.80
C SER A 19 -2.65 -17.45 -30.43
N VAL A 20 -2.26 -16.83 -29.34
CA VAL A 20 -0.89 -16.93 -28.78
C VAL A 20 -0.89 -17.97 -27.64
N ILE A 21 -1.40 -19.19 -27.94
CA ILE A 21 -1.00 -20.36 -27.20
C ILE A 21 0.40 -20.71 -27.72
N VAL A 22 1.41 -20.07 -27.15
CA VAL A 22 2.79 -20.55 -27.28
C VAL A 22 2.79 -21.92 -26.60
N PRO A 23 3.12 -23.04 -27.31
CA PRO A 23 3.30 -24.31 -26.65
C PRO A 23 4.29 -24.09 -25.51
N ALA A 24 3.97 -24.59 -24.33
CA ALA A 24 4.87 -24.59 -23.21
C ALA A 24 6.15 -25.36 -23.62
N ALA A 25 7.09 -24.64 -24.24
CA ALA A 25 8.44 -25.12 -24.32
C ALA A 25 8.86 -25.33 -22.86
N ALA A 26 9.19 -26.56 -22.50
CA ALA A 26 9.77 -26.88 -21.22
C ALA A 26 11.06 -26.04 -21.10
N PHE A 27 10.93 -24.85 -20.51
CA PHE A 27 12.09 -24.11 -20.07
C PHE A 27 12.77 -24.98 -19.00
N PRO A 28 14.09 -25.19 -19.07
CA PRO A 28 14.77 -25.85 -17.99
C PRO A 28 14.39 -25.11 -16.71
N ILE A 29 13.90 -25.87 -15.72
CA ILE A 29 13.74 -25.34 -14.37
C ILE A 29 15.16 -24.99 -13.94
N VAL A 30 15.51 -23.71 -14.04
CA VAL A 30 16.70 -23.19 -13.37
C VAL A 30 16.32 -23.28 -11.91
N VAL A 31 16.85 -24.27 -11.22
CA VAL A 31 16.83 -24.30 -9.75
C VAL A 31 17.70 -23.12 -9.35
N VAL A 32 17.08 -21.97 -9.16
CA VAL A 32 17.72 -20.85 -8.50
C VAL A 32 17.89 -21.29 -7.06
N ASP A 33 19.11 -21.38 -6.59
CA ASP A 33 19.38 -21.59 -5.17
C ASP A 33 18.52 -20.61 -4.37
N PRO A 34 17.80 -21.06 -3.33
CA PRO A 34 17.01 -20.18 -2.51
C PRO A 34 17.92 -19.06 -2.01
N ALA A 35 17.52 -17.81 -2.24
CA ALA A 35 18.24 -16.65 -1.74
C ALA A 35 18.58 -16.88 -0.26
N PRO A 36 19.80 -16.56 0.19
CA PRO A 36 20.13 -16.73 1.60
C PRO A 36 19.07 -16.03 2.44
N PRO A 37 18.63 -16.65 3.54
CA PRO A 37 17.59 -16.08 4.38
C PRO A 37 17.98 -14.65 4.74
N PRO A 38 17.05 -13.69 4.73
CA PRO A 38 17.35 -12.31 5.09
C PRO A 38 18.01 -12.31 6.47
N LEU A 39 19.09 -11.56 6.62
CA LEU A 39 19.87 -11.47 7.87
C LEU A 39 19.05 -10.94 9.05
N ASN A 40 17.90 -10.29 8.75
CA ASN A 40 16.89 -9.86 9.70
C ASN A 40 15.51 -10.29 9.18
N PRO A 41 14.64 -10.88 10.02
CA PRO A 41 13.28 -11.15 9.59
C PRO A 41 12.60 -9.80 9.27
N PRO A 42 11.69 -9.77 8.26
CA PRO A 42 10.95 -8.54 7.94
C PRO A 42 10.07 -8.11 9.10
N LEU A 43 9.82 -6.82 9.21
CA LEU A 43 8.82 -6.29 10.11
C LEU A 43 7.42 -6.59 9.53
N VAL A 44 6.49 -7.07 10.35
CA VAL A 44 5.14 -7.39 9.90
C VAL A 44 4.14 -6.66 10.77
N GLY A 45 3.26 -5.93 10.10
CA GLY A 45 2.24 -5.14 10.78
C GLY A 45 1.01 -4.92 9.91
N PHE A 46 0.29 -3.86 10.19
CA PHE A 46 -0.93 -3.52 9.47
C PHE A 46 -1.11 -2.02 9.36
N SER A 47 -1.92 -1.62 8.39
CA SER A 47 -2.49 -0.28 8.32
C SER A 47 -3.76 -0.24 9.15
N PHE A 48 -3.98 0.85 9.88
CA PHE A 48 -5.21 1.07 10.65
C PHE A 48 -5.75 2.46 10.35
N SER A 49 -7.02 2.53 10.06
CA SER A 49 -7.73 3.79 9.86
C SER A 49 -8.96 3.87 10.75
N PRO A 50 -9.10 4.93 11.56
CA PRO A 50 -10.29 5.11 12.40
C PRO A 50 -11.60 5.20 11.59
N VAL A 51 -11.52 5.69 10.34
CA VAL A 51 -12.71 5.81 9.46
C VAL A 51 -13.09 4.50 8.79
N ALA A 52 -12.21 3.49 8.81
CA ALA A 52 -12.49 2.15 8.29
C ALA A 52 -13.05 1.20 9.35
N VAL A 53 -13.04 1.60 10.61
CA VAL A 53 -13.59 0.78 11.70
C VAL A 53 -15.09 0.57 11.49
N PRO A 54 -15.60 -0.69 11.60
CA PRO A 54 -17.01 -0.97 11.40
C PRO A 54 -17.93 -0.12 12.29
N PRO A 55 -19.08 0.34 11.76
CA PRO A 55 -19.99 1.21 12.50
C PRO A 55 -20.39 0.65 13.88
N GLY A 56 -20.30 1.47 14.91
CA GLY A 56 -20.64 1.10 16.28
C GLY A 56 -19.45 0.63 17.14
N ASN A 57 -18.30 0.41 16.53
CA ASN A 57 -17.07 0.14 17.25
C ASN A 57 -16.30 1.46 17.53
N ASP A 58 -15.69 1.52 18.70
CA ASP A 58 -14.79 2.62 19.06
C ASP A 58 -13.40 2.40 18.45
N PRO A 59 -12.82 3.38 17.71
CA PRO A 59 -11.53 3.21 17.04
C PRO A 59 -10.37 2.89 17.99
N GLU A 60 -10.34 3.48 19.19
CA GLU A 60 -9.27 3.22 20.17
C GLU A 60 -9.37 1.77 20.67
N GLN A 61 -10.58 1.29 20.97
CA GLN A 61 -10.83 -0.08 21.39
C GLN A 61 -10.55 -1.08 20.25
N ALA A 62 -10.91 -0.74 19.03
CA ALA A 62 -10.62 -1.53 17.84
C ALA A 62 -9.10 -1.70 17.64
N LEU A 63 -8.35 -0.60 17.70
CA LEU A 63 -6.89 -0.61 17.61
C LEU A 63 -6.27 -1.43 18.76
N ALA A 64 -6.73 -1.24 20.00
CA ALA A 64 -6.24 -2.01 21.15
C ALA A 64 -6.47 -3.52 20.98
N THR A 65 -7.63 -3.91 20.43
CA THR A 65 -7.96 -5.32 20.14
C THR A 65 -7.02 -5.89 19.07
N LEU A 66 -6.80 -5.18 17.96
CA LEU A 66 -5.89 -5.60 16.90
C LEU A 66 -4.44 -5.71 17.40
N LEU A 67 -3.96 -4.73 18.17
CA LEU A 67 -2.63 -4.74 18.77
C LEU A 67 -2.42 -5.96 19.67
N SER A 68 -3.36 -6.20 20.59
CA SER A 68 -3.26 -7.31 21.55
C SER A 68 -3.36 -8.68 20.89
N THR A 69 -4.14 -8.79 19.81
CA THR A 69 -4.39 -10.07 19.12
C THR A 69 -3.29 -10.39 18.11
N LEU A 70 -2.90 -9.41 17.29
CA LEU A 70 -1.98 -9.62 16.17
C LEU A 70 -0.51 -9.43 16.55
N GLN A 71 -0.23 -8.73 17.65
CA GLN A 71 1.13 -8.47 18.13
C GLN A 71 2.05 -7.96 16.98
N PRO A 72 1.71 -6.84 16.30
CA PRO A 72 2.43 -6.35 15.13
C PRO A 72 3.80 -5.77 15.52
N ASP A 73 4.72 -5.75 14.55
CA ASP A 73 5.97 -5.01 14.65
C ASP A 73 5.77 -3.54 14.26
N LEU A 74 4.80 -3.28 13.35
CA LEU A 74 4.45 -1.96 12.83
C LEU A 74 2.95 -1.73 12.82
N VAL A 75 2.53 -0.49 13.08
CA VAL A 75 1.20 0.01 12.74
C VAL A 75 1.36 1.26 11.89
N ARG A 76 0.68 1.33 10.74
CA ARG A 76 0.62 2.51 9.89
C ARG A 76 -0.68 3.27 10.19
N LEU A 77 -0.55 4.53 10.65
CA LEU A 77 -1.67 5.39 11.05
C LEU A 77 -1.78 6.63 10.18
N PRO A 78 -2.98 7.01 9.73
CA PRO A 78 -3.22 8.24 9.03
C PRO A 78 -3.26 9.46 9.98
N ILE A 79 -2.77 10.58 9.50
CA ILE A 79 -3.05 11.90 10.06
C ILE A 79 -3.81 12.68 8.99
N TYR A 80 -5.13 12.59 9.01
CA TYR A 80 -5.98 13.22 8.00
C TYR A 80 -6.01 14.73 8.15
N TRP A 81 -5.62 15.48 7.12
CA TRP A 81 -5.71 16.93 7.14
C TRP A 81 -7.13 17.40 7.42
N GLY A 82 -8.14 16.76 6.83
CA GLY A 82 -9.54 17.05 7.05
C GLY A 82 -9.98 16.96 8.52
N THR A 83 -9.49 15.95 9.24
CA THR A 83 -9.82 15.78 10.66
C THR A 83 -9.03 16.73 11.55
N VAL A 84 -7.72 16.87 11.27
CA VAL A 84 -6.81 17.67 12.12
C VAL A 84 -7.04 19.17 11.97
N ALA A 85 -7.53 19.66 10.83
CA ALA A 85 -7.72 21.09 10.57
C ALA A 85 -9.21 21.49 10.56
N PRO A 86 -9.88 21.59 11.72
CA PRO A 86 -11.30 21.97 11.78
C PRO A 86 -11.56 23.39 11.26
N THR A 87 -10.55 24.25 11.21
CA THR A 87 -10.59 25.57 10.57
C THR A 87 -9.27 25.86 9.85
N ALA A 88 -9.23 26.87 9.00
CA ALA A 88 -8.02 27.27 8.28
C ALA A 88 -6.85 27.72 9.21
N THR A 89 -7.12 28.00 10.46
CA THR A 89 -6.15 28.56 11.42
C THR A 89 -5.99 27.76 12.71
N SER A 90 -6.71 26.65 12.86
CA SER A 90 -6.62 25.78 14.05
C SER A 90 -6.34 24.34 13.66
N LEU A 91 -5.53 23.67 14.46
CA LEU A 91 -5.23 22.25 14.35
C LEU A 91 -5.59 21.55 15.66
N ASP A 92 -6.29 20.42 15.56
CA ASP A 92 -6.70 19.56 16.66
C ASP A 92 -6.20 18.12 16.41
N TYR A 93 -5.29 17.66 17.22
CA TYR A 93 -4.68 16.33 17.13
C TYR A 93 -5.29 15.32 18.12
N THR A 94 -6.40 15.66 18.78
CA THR A 94 -6.95 14.84 19.87
C THR A 94 -7.19 13.39 19.47
N GLU A 95 -7.75 13.16 18.29
CA GLU A 95 -8.00 11.79 17.81
C GLU A 95 -6.69 11.04 17.55
N VAL A 96 -5.74 11.65 16.86
CA VAL A 96 -4.43 11.04 16.57
C VAL A 96 -3.68 10.73 17.86
N ASP A 97 -3.68 11.68 18.80
CA ASP A 97 -3.01 11.50 20.11
C ASP A 97 -3.56 10.31 20.90
N ARG A 98 -4.88 10.05 20.84
CA ARG A 98 -5.50 8.89 21.50
C ARG A 98 -5.05 7.57 20.86
N LEU A 99 -4.98 7.50 19.52
CA LEU A 99 -4.48 6.32 18.84
C LEU A 99 -2.98 6.08 19.15
N ILE A 100 -2.18 7.13 19.19
CA ILE A 100 -0.77 7.05 19.61
C ILE A 100 -0.66 6.56 21.08
N ALA A 101 -1.47 7.10 21.98
CA ALA A 101 -1.50 6.66 23.37
C ALA A 101 -1.92 5.18 23.51
N THR A 102 -2.80 4.68 22.65
CA THR A 102 -3.19 3.26 22.62
C THR A 102 -2.00 2.37 22.26
N ILE A 103 -1.17 2.76 21.29
CA ILE A 103 0.07 2.04 20.95
C ILE A 103 1.08 2.11 22.10
N GLU A 104 1.25 3.27 22.72
CA GLU A 104 2.14 3.44 23.87
C GLU A 104 1.72 2.57 25.06
N ALA A 105 0.41 2.50 25.34
CA ALA A 105 -0.14 1.61 26.36
C ALA A 105 0.13 0.13 26.04
N HIS A 106 -0.05 -0.28 24.77
CA HIS A 106 0.31 -1.63 24.33
C HIS A 106 1.80 -1.92 24.55
N ASN A 107 2.68 -1.00 24.17
CA ASN A 107 4.13 -1.14 24.33
C ASN A 107 4.58 -1.21 25.78
N SER A 108 3.79 -0.64 26.69
CA SER A 108 4.06 -0.65 28.14
C SER A 108 3.67 -1.97 28.81
N ASN A 109 2.87 -2.83 28.16
CA ASN A 109 2.42 -4.09 28.70
C ASN A 109 3.53 -5.15 28.63
N LYS A 110 3.82 -5.79 29.76
CA LYS A 110 4.76 -6.90 29.82
C LYS A 110 4.28 -8.07 28.97
N GLY A 111 5.12 -8.50 28.04
CA GLY A 111 4.83 -9.63 27.15
C GLY A 111 4.23 -9.22 25.81
N SER A 112 3.83 -7.97 25.64
CA SER A 112 3.48 -7.44 24.32
C SER A 112 4.74 -7.31 23.44
N ARG A 113 4.57 -7.53 22.14
CA ARG A 113 5.61 -7.19 21.18
C ARG A 113 5.67 -5.67 21.06
N HIS A 114 6.88 -5.11 21.08
CA HIS A 114 7.04 -3.68 20.88
C HIS A 114 6.64 -3.30 19.44
N THR A 115 5.64 -2.44 19.32
CA THR A 115 5.07 -1.96 18.06
C THR A 115 5.59 -0.56 17.76
N GLN A 116 6.16 -0.37 16.59
CA GLN A 116 6.54 0.93 16.05
C GLN A 116 5.41 1.51 15.19
N VAL A 117 5.39 2.83 14.99
CA VAL A 117 4.38 3.51 14.19
C VAL A 117 4.98 4.06 12.90
N VAL A 118 4.22 3.97 11.83
CA VAL A 118 4.43 4.70 10.57
C VAL A 118 3.31 5.72 10.45
N LEU A 119 3.63 7.00 10.37
CA LEU A 119 2.64 8.08 10.28
C LEU A 119 2.49 8.53 8.83
N VAL A 120 1.27 8.47 8.31
CA VAL A 120 0.93 8.94 6.96
C VAL A 120 0.43 10.37 7.03
N VAL A 121 1.15 11.27 6.39
CA VAL A 121 0.90 12.73 6.43
C VAL A 121 0.75 13.25 5.01
N GLY A 122 -0.35 13.94 4.76
CA GLY A 122 -0.63 14.50 3.45
C GLY A 122 -2.12 14.77 3.23
N ALA A 123 -2.45 15.37 2.11
CA ALA A 123 -3.83 15.57 1.66
C ALA A 123 -4.40 14.28 1.06
N ARG A 124 -3.55 13.48 0.38
CA ARG A 124 -3.85 12.10 0.03
C ARG A 124 -3.41 11.20 1.18
N ASN A 125 -4.31 10.37 1.65
CA ASN A 125 -4.08 9.55 2.82
C ASN A 125 -4.84 8.22 2.69
N LEU A 126 -4.77 7.39 3.71
CA LEU A 126 -5.39 6.06 3.71
C LEU A 126 -6.90 6.14 3.52
N VAL A 127 -7.47 5.06 2.97
CA VAL A 127 -8.91 4.85 2.73
C VAL A 127 -9.49 5.73 1.61
N TYR A 128 -10.15 5.03 0.68
CA TYR A 128 -10.88 5.66 -0.42
C TYR A 128 -12.15 6.41 0.07
N PRO A 129 -12.43 7.61 -0.43
CA PRO A 129 -11.62 8.40 -1.36
C PRO A 129 -10.39 8.98 -0.67
N GLU A 130 -9.20 8.80 -1.26
CA GLU A 130 -7.92 9.08 -0.60
C GLU A 130 -7.65 10.56 -0.31
N VAL A 131 -8.43 11.47 -0.86
CA VAL A 131 -8.28 12.92 -0.64
C VAL A 131 -9.13 13.36 0.53
N HIS A 132 -8.48 13.63 1.66
CA HIS A 132 -9.10 14.00 2.93
C HIS A 132 -8.91 15.49 3.22
N LEU A 133 -9.71 16.32 2.57
CA LEU A 133 -9.65 17.78 2.71
C LEU A 133 -10.53 18.26 3.87
N PRO A 134 -10.13 19.36 4.55
CA PRO A 134 -10.98 20.04 5.52
C PRO A 134 -12.27 20.58 4.89
N ASP A 135 -13.36 20.58 5.66
CA ASP A 135 -14.69 21.06 5.21
C ASP A 135 -14.71 22.51 4.77
N TRP A 136 -13.78 23.33 5.27
CA TRP A 136 -13.67 24.75 4.89
C TRP A 136 -12.93 24.96 3.57
N VAL A 137 -12.33 23.91 2.98
CA VAL A 137 -11.72 23.96 1.64
C VAL A 137 -12.84 23.94 0.60
N ASP A 138 -12.83 24.92 -0.30
CA ASP A 138 -13.76 24.93 -1.42
C ASP A 138 -13.49 23.73 -2.35
N THR A 139 -14.42 22.78 -2.42
CA THR A 139 -14.29 21.57 -3.23
C THR A 139 -14.07 21.82 -4.73
N ARG A 140 -14.40 23.04 -5.22
CA ARG A 140 -14.04 23.45 -6.58
C ARG A 140 -12.53 23.54 -6.78
N ASP A 141 -11.77 23.74 -5.71
CA ASP A 141 -10.30 23.80 -5.74
C ASP A 141 -9.66 22.43 -5.76
N VAL A 142 -10.40 21.37 -5.49
CA VAL A 142 -9.90 19.98 -5.52
C VAL A 142 -9.35 19.60 -6.90
N HIS A 143 -9.92 20.13 -7.98
CA HIS A 143 -9.37 19.98 -9.33
C HIS A 143 -8.02 20.71 -9.52
N GLN A 144 -7.55 21.42 -8.47
CA GLN A 144 -6.29 22.14 -8.42
C GLN A 144 -5.49 21.75 -7.18
N LEU A 145 -5.48 20.44 -6.86
CA LEU A 145 -4.80 19.91 -5.67
C LEU A 145 -3.37 20.48 -5.52
N ASP A 146 -2.58 20.53 -6.59
CA ASP A 146 -1.25 21.12 -6.56
C ASP A 146 -1.19 22.57 -6.06
N LYS A 147 -2.22 23.39 -6.32
CA LYS A 147 -2.28 24.76 -5.79
C LYS A 147 -2.67 24.77 -4.31
N LEU A 148 -3.56 23.86 -3.92
CA LEU A 148 -4.00 23.71 -2.55
C LEU A 148 -2.83 23.28 -1.65
N LEU A 149 -2.00 22.35 -2.11
CA LEU A 149 -0.82 21.88 -1.41
C LEU A 149 0.29 22.95 -1.26
N LYS A 150 0.15 24.09 -1.94
CA LYS A 150 1.06 25.26 -1.81
C LYS A 150 0.49 26.37 -0.92
N THR A 151 -0.64 26.13 -0.25
CA THR A 151 -1.24 27.13 0.65
C THR A 151 -0.52 27.18 2.00
N PRO A 152 -0.52 28.35 2.67
CA PRO A 152 0.07 28.45 4.01
C PRO A 152 -0.60 27.55 5.05
N SER A 153 -1.91 27.30 4.94
CA SER A 153 -2.65 26.41 5.85
C SER A 153 -2.17 24.95 5.72
N TYR A 154 -1.94 24.48 4.50
CA TYR A 154 -1.40 23.14 4.28
C TYR A 154 0.05 23.01 4.77
N SER A 155 0.91 23.99 4.45
CA SER A 155 2.28 24.04 4.98
C SER A 155 2.33 24.04 6.51
N THR A 156 1.44 24.82 7.16
CA THR A 156 1.33 24.86 8.63
C THR A 156 0.90 23.49 9.19
N TYR A 157 -0.05 22.82 8.55
CA TYR A 157 -0.45 21.46 8.93
C TYR A 157 0.74 20.50 8.86
N LEU A 158 1.46 20.44 7.74
CA LEU A 158 2.62 19.57 7.57
C LEU A 158 3.70 19.86 8.64
N GLU A 159 4.12 21.12 8.75
CA GLU A 159 5.18 21.52 9.68
C GLU A 159 4.83 21.21 11.13
N THR A 160 3.59 21.55 11.54
CA THR A 160 3.12 21.31 12.91
C THR A 160 3.03 19.81 13.21
N THR A 161 2.53 19.02 12.25
CA THR A 161 2.43 17.56 12.36
C THR A 161 3.81 16.92 12.55
N TYR A 162 4.75 17.26 11.69
CA TYR A 162 6.10 16.70 11.76
C TYR A 162 6.79 17.07 13.08
N ARG A 163 6.74 18.34 13.50
CA ARG A 163 7.33 18.78 14.78
C ARG A 163 6.68 18.12 15.99
N ARG A 164 5.36 17.83 15.93
CA ARG A 164 4.64 17.20 17.02
C ARG A 164 5.08 15.78 17.26
N TYR A 165 5.20 14.99 16.20
CA TYR A 165 5.39 13.55 16.30
C TYR A 165 6.81 13.06 16.04
N ALA A 166 7.72 13.85 15.50
CA ALA A 166 9.13 13.48 15.35
C ALA A 166 9.81 13.03 16.67
N PRO A 167 9.43 13.55 17.87
CA PRO A 167 10.03 13.08 19.13
C PRO A 167 9.54 11.73 19.63
N LEU A 168 8.55 11.08 18.99
CA LEU A 168 8.04 9.78 19.45
C LEU A 168 9.12 8.71 19.39
N SER A 169 9.42 8.09 20.52
CA SER A 169 10.49 7.09 20.63
C SER A 169 10.23 5.80 19.84
N PHE A 170 8.99 5.55 19.45
CA PHE A 170 8.56 4.40 18.64
C PHE A 170 8.11 4.80 17.22
N LEU A 171 8.38 6.03 16.78
CA LEU A 171 8.21 6.39 15.37
C LEU A 171 9.26 5.62 14.54
N ARG A 172 8.79 4.89 13.54
CA ARG A 172 9.65 4.14 12.62
C ARG A 172 9.92 4.93 11.34
N ALA A 173 8.87 5.50 10.77
CA ALA A 173 8.94 6.18 9.48
C ALA A 173 7.79 7.18 9.30
N TRP A 174 8.00 8.10 8.39
CA TRP A 174 6.97 8.95 7.81
C TRP A 174 6.61 8.44 6.43
N GLN A 175 5.33 8.31 6.15
CA GLN A 175 4.85 8.21 4.78
C GLN A 175 4.36 9.59 4.35
N VAL A 176 4.92 10.12 3.25
CA VAL A 176 4.50 11.42 2.69
C VAL A 176 3.50 11.16 1.59
N GLU A 177 2.26 11.57 1.84
CA GLU A 177 1.10 11.30 0.98
C GLU A 177 0.82 9.79 0.80
N ASN A 178 -0.37 9.44 0.30
CA ASN A 178 -0.66 8.06 -0.13
C ASN A 178 -0.68 8.01 -1.65
N GLU A 179 0.12 7.10 -2.23
CA GLU A 179 0.20 6.89 -3.68
C GLU A 179 0.31 8.21 -4.48
N PRO A 180 1.20 9.14 -4.07
CA PRO A 180 1.14 10.54 -4.53
C PRO A 180 1.33 10.72 -6.02
N LEU A 181 2.14 9.85 -6.62
CA LEU A 181 2.48 9.94 -8.04
C LEU A 181 1.50 9.16 -8.93
N ASP A 182 0.59 8.40 -8.33
CA ASP A 182 -0.36 7.60 -9.07
C ASP A 182 -1.45 8.49 -9.68
N ASN A 183 -1.67 8.27 -10.97
CA ASN A 183 -2.77 8.90 -11.67
C ASN A 183 -4.04 8.13 -11.31
N ALA A 184 -4.62 8.49 -10.18
CA ALA A 184 -5.80 7.83 -9.68
C ALA A 184 -7.00 8.16 -10.56
N SER A 185 -7.16 7.41 -11.64
CA SER A 185 -8.43 7.36 -12.38
C SER A 185 -9.60 6.90 -11.49
N LEU A 186 -9.28 6.37 -10.32
CA LEU A 186 -10.22 5.99 -9.26
C LEU A 186 -10.53 7.13 -8.30
N ASN A 187 -9.79 8.22 -8.35
CA ASN A 187 -10.04 9.36 -7.49
C ASN A 187 -10.92 10.37 -8.22
N GLU A 188 -12.23 10.26 -8.03
CA GLU A 188 -13.23 11.13 -8.67
C GLU A 188 -12.98 12.62 -8.39
N LEU A 189 -12.26 12.94 -7.33
CA LEU A 189 -12.03 14.31 -6.89
C LEU A 189 -10.82 14.98 -7.56
N THR A 190 -9.77 14.26 -7.90
CA THR A 190 -8.50 14.90 -8.29
C THR A 190 -8.00 14.61 -9.69
N ASN A 191 -8.54 13.66 -10.42
CA ASN A 191 -8.12 13.31 -11.80
C ASN A 191 -6.61 13.36 -12.07
N GLY A 192 -5.72 13.34 -11.05
CA GLY A 192 -4.30 13.47 -11.28
C GLY A 192 -3.40 13.14 -10.09
N ALA A 193 -2.17 12.80 -10.42
CA ALA A 193 -1.09 12.64 -9.50
C ALA A 193 -0.68 14.00 -8.89
N ILE A 194 -0.12 13.95 -7.69
CA ILE A 194 0.60 15.11 -7.12
C ILE A 194 1.87 15.29 -7.96
N PRO A 195 2.15 16.51 -8.45
CA PRO A 195 3.36 16.75 -9.21
C PRO A 195 4.62 16.38 -8.41
N ALA A 196 5.56 15.72 -9.05
CA ALA A 196 6.81 15.28 -8.41
C ALA A 196 7.58 16.43 -7.72
N SER A 197 7.46 17.66 -8.24
CA SER A 197 8.07 18.85 -7.61
C SER A 197 7.41 19.23 -6.31
N THR A 198 6.09 19.08 -6.19
CA THR A 198 5.32 19.35 -4.98
C THR A 198 5.65 18.30 -3.92
N LEU A 199 5.57 17.02 -4.26
CA LEU A 199 5.97 15.93 -3.38
C LEU A 199 7.42 16.11 -2.87
N ARG A 200 8.35 16.51 -3.74
CA ARG A 200 9.73 16.79 -3.33
C ARG A 200 9.81 17.93 -2.31
N SER A 201 9.03 18.99 -2.50
CA SER A 201 8.98 20.10 -1.54
C SER A 201 8.44 19.66 -0.17
N GLU A 202 7.49 18.72 -0.13
CA GLU A 202 6.96 18.15 1.12
C GLU A 202 8.01 17.28 1.81
N VAL A 203 8.71 16.44 1.06
CA VAL A 203 9.83 15.65 1.58
C VAL A 203 10.97 16.55 2.08
N ASP A 204 11.29 17.62 1.36
CA ASP A 204 12.33 18.57 1.78
C ASP A 204 11.91 19.32 3.07
N LEU A 205 10.62 19.68 3.21
CA LEU A 205 10.08 20.25 4.44
C LEU A 205 10.23 19.26 5.61
N LEU A 206 9.79 18.01 5.42
CA LEU A 206 9.96 16.96 6.43
C LEU A 206 11.43 16.82 6.83
N ARG A 207 12.33 16.72 5.86
CA ARG A 207 13.79 16.59 6.11
C ARG A 207 14.40 17.80 6.80
N SER A 208 13.83 18.98 6.66
CA SER A 208 14.27 20.15 7.42
C SER A 208 13.94 20.07 8.92
N ILE A 209 13.01 19.18 9.31
CA ILE A 209 12.52 18.99 10.67
C ILE A 209 13.03 17.68 11.27
N ASP A 210 13.01 16.62 10.49
CA ASP A 210 13.38 15.27 10.92
C ASP A 210 14.32 14.60 9.92
N LEU A 211 15.59 14.46 10.34
CA LEU A 211 16.65 13.81 9.57
C LEU A 211 16.86 12.34 9.96
N VAL A 212 16.16 11.86 10.98
CA VAL A 212 16.42 10.56 11.61
C VAL A 212 15.53 9.46 11.06
N HIS A 213 14.22 9.74 10.98
CA HIS A 213 13.26 8.72 10.58
C HIS A 213 13.20 8.55 9.06
N GLU A 214 12.92 7.32 8.63
CA GLU A 214 12.78 6.98 7.21
C GLU A 214 11.61 7.72 6.58
N VAL A 215 11.74 8.03 5.28
CA VAL A 215 10.66 8.55 4.45
C VAL A 215 10.23 7.48 3.47
N VAL A 216 8.97 7.08 3.56
CA VAL A 216 8.31 6.12 2.68
C VAL A 216 7.50 6.87 1.63
N VAL A 217 7.65 6.51 0.38
CA VAL A 217 6.78 6.96 -0.73
C VAL A 217 6.16 5.74 -1.37
N THR A 218 4.83 5.74 -1.45
CA THR A 218 4.05 4.58 -1.89
C THR A 218 3.58 4.71 -3.33
N THR A 219 3.24 3.56 -3.93
CA THR A 219 2.63 3.47 -5.26
C THR A 219 1.75 2.23 -5.37
N PHE A 220 0.54 2.43 -5.87
CA PHE A 220 -0.42 1.36 -6.14
C PHE A 220 -0.30 0.83 -7.57
N ASN A 221 0.09 1.66 -8.51
CA ASN A 221 -0.09 1.35 -9.93
C ASN A 221 0.25 -0.11 -10.27
N SER A 222 -0.66 -1.01 -9.92
CA SER A 222 -0.47 -2.45 -10.02
C SER A 222 -0.14 -2.91 -11.45
N SER A 223 -0.65 -2.18 -12.45
CA SER A 223 -0.32 -2.43 -13.84
C SER A 223 1.13 -2.11 -14.14
N HIS A 224 1.63 -0.98 -13.61
CA HIS A 224 3.03 -0.56 -13.82
C HIS A 224 4.00 -1.33 -12.95
N VAL A 225 3.64 -1.55 -11.69
CA VAL A 225 4.37 -2.42 -10.78
C VAL A 225 4.62 -3.79 -11.42
N ALA A 226 3.60 -4.37 -12.08
CA ALA A 226 3.73 -5.67 -12.74
C ALA A 226 4.40 -5.61 -14.13
N LEU A 227 4.15 -4.53 -14.90
CA LEU A 227 4.61 -4.43 -16.29
C LEU A 227 6.04 -3.94 -16.41
N ASP A 228 6.51 -3.12 -15.46
CA ASP A 228 7.91 -2.74 -15.42
C ASP A 228 8.82 -3.93 -15.11
N ALA A 229 8.40 -4.81 -14.23
CA ALA A 229 9.07 -6.08 -13.99
C ALA A 229 9.14 -6.94 -15.27
N ARG A 230 8.22 -6.75 -16.19
CA ARG A 230 8.13 -7.45 -17.48
C ARG A 230 8.50 -6.58 -18.69
N ALA A 231 9.09 -5.39 -18.48
CA ALA A 231 9.45 -4.47 -19.56
C ALA A 231 10.35 -5.11 -20.63
N ALA A 232 11.12 -6.12 -20.28
CA ALA A 232 11.90 -6.94 -21.22
C ALA A 232 11.02 -7.93 -22.03
N SER A 233 9.75 -8.15 -21.64
CA SER A 233 8.83 -9.00 -22.40
C SER A 233 8.20 -8.25 -23.57
N PRO A 234 7.78 -8.93 -24.68
CA PRO A 234 7.11 -8.29 -25.79
C PRO A 234 5.82 -7.54 -25.38
N LEU A 235 5.10 -8.05 -24.38
CA LEU A 235 3.89 -7.42 -23.85
C LEU A 235 4.22 -6.18 -23.04
N GLY A 236 5.22 -6.22 -22.18
CA GLY A 236 5.69 -5.06 -21.43
C GLY A 236 6.22 -3.97 -22.35
N TRP A 237 6.98 -4.36 -23.40
CA TRP A 237 7.43 -3.42 -24.42
C TRP A 237 6.25 -2.76 -25.16
N LEU A 238 5.27 -3.54 -25.60
CA LEU A 238 4.08 -3.03 -26.28
C LEU A 238 3.34 -2.03 -25.39
N TYR A 239 3.12 -2.38 -24.13
CA TYR A 239 2.42 -1.53 -23.17
C TYR A 239 3.16 -0.22 -22.93
N ALA A 240 4.48 -0.25 -22.75
CA ALA A 240 5.29 0.94 -22.53
C ALA A 240 5.28 1.92 -23.72
N HIS A 241 4.91 1.44 -24.93
CA HIS A 241 4.89 2.22 -26.17
C HIS A 241 3.47 2.58 -26.65
N LEU A 242 2.41 2.16 -25.94
CA LEU A 242 1.05 2.59 -26.28
C LEU A 242 0.88 4.10 -26.01
N PRO A 243 0.24 4.85 -26.93
CA PRO A 243 -0.09 6.25 -26.69
C PRO A 243 -0.97 6.38 -25.43
N GLY A 244 -0.56 7.18 -24.46
CA GLY A 244 -1.25 7.35 -23.19
C GLY A 244 -0.84 6.38 -22.08
N ALA A 245 0.03 5.40 -22.37
CA ALA A 245 0.54 4.45 -21.40
C ALA A 245 1.76 4.96 -20.59
N LYS A 246 2.14 6.22 -20.74
CA LYS A 246 3.10 6.84 -19.81
C LYS A 246 2.35 7.31 -18.57
N PRO A 247 2.37 6.56 -17.52
CA PRO A 247 1.61 6.89 -16.34
C PRO A 247 2.40 7.85 -15.46
N ALA A 248 1.69 8.74 -14.90
CA ALA A 248 2.02 9.24 -13.58
C ALA A 248 2.07 8.03 -12.64
N GLY A 249 2.92 8.05 -11.64
CA GLY A 249 2.95 6.99 -10.64
C GLY A 249 3.90 5.83 -10.92
N HIS A 250 4.87 6.04 -11.75
CA HIS A 250 5.89 5.02 -12.00
C HIS A 250 6.70 4.75 -10.72
N PRO A 251 6.80 3.50 -10.23
CA PRO A 251 7.56 3.18 -9.02
C PRO A 251 9.02 3.67 -9.06
N ALA A 252 9.65 3.69 -10.22
CA ALA A 252 10.98 4.26 -10.40
C ALA A 252 11.08 5.75 -10.03
N GLN A 253 9.98 6.50 -10.15
CA GLN A 253 9.93 7.90 -9.73
C GLN A 253 9.77 8.00 -8.21
N ALA A 254 8.90 7.20 -7.60
CA ALA A 254 8.75 7.10 -6.15
C ALA A 254 10.07 6.71 -5.47
N LEU A 255 10.80 5.76 -6.06
CA LEU A 255 12.11 5.29 -5.59
C LEU A 255 13.15 6.41 -5.43
N THR A 256 13.04 7.50 -6.19
CA THR A 256 13.96 8.64 -6.11
C THR A 256 13.55 9.70 -5.07
N MET A 257 12.40 9.56 -4.43
CA MET A 257 11.83 10.58 -3.54
C MET A 257 12.08 10.29 -2.06
N GLY A 258 11.95 9.02 -1.65
CA GLY A 258 12.09 8.59 -0.26
C GLY A 258 13.33 7.74 0.01
N ASP A 259 13.47 7.26 1.23
CA ASP A 259 14.45 6.24 1.63
C ASP A 259 13.94 4.84 1.35
N THR A 260 12.63 4.70 1.31
CA THR A 260 11.90 3.44 1.16
C THR A 260 10.84 3.58 0.07
N LEU A 261 10.85 2.62 -0.85
CA LEU A 261 9.76 2.43 -1.80
C LEU A 261 8.69 1.55 -1.16
N GLY A 262 7.45 2.05 -1.07
CA GLY A 262 6.28 1.28 -0.67
C GLY A 262 5.52 0.78 -1.89
N LEU A 263 5.24 -0.52 -1.95
CA LEU A 263 4.38 -1.11 -2.98
C LEU A 263 3.06 -1.54 -2.38
N ASP A 264 1.97 -1.15 -3.05
CA ASP A 264 0.62 -1.52 -2.67
C ASP A 264 0.13 -2.64 -3.58
N LEU A 265 -0.01 -3.85 -3.01
CA LEU A 265 -0.22 -5.09 -3.74
C LEU A 265 -1.61 -5.65 -3.52
N TYR A 266 -2.49 -5.41 -4.48
CA TYR A 266 -3.85 -5.95 -4.49
C TYR A 266 -3.96 -7.10 -5.50
N VAL A 267 -4.54 -8.21 -5.07
CA VAL A 267 -4.77 -9.40 -5.87
C VAL A 267 -6.12 -9.34 -6.58
N VAL A 268 -7.15 -8.89 -5.88
CA VAL A 268 -8.53 -8.78 -6.41
C VAL A 268 -9.07 -7.39 -6.13
N THR A 269 -9.41 -6.65 -7.17
CA THR A 269 -9.97 -5.28 -7.05
C THR A 269 -11.32 -5.12 -7.74
N ASP A 270 -11.79 -6.13 -8.51
CA ASP A 270 -13.02 -6.13 -9.35
C ASP A 270 -13.14 -4.92 -10.30
N SER A 271 -12.07 -4.16 -10.44
CA SER A 271 -12.04 -2.92 -11.23
C SER A 271 -11.26 -3.05 -12.53
N THR A 272 -10.64 -4.21 -12.79
CA THR A 272 -9.78 -4.41 -13.95
C THR A 272 -10.22 -5.59 -14.81
N PRO A 273 -9.97 -5.57 -16.14
CA PRO A 273 -10.16 -6.73 -16.99
C PRO A 273 -9.34 -7.96 -16.58
N LEU A 274 -8.35 -7.77 -15.69
CA LEU A 274 -7.49 -8.84 -15.18
C LEU A 274 -8.16 -9.69 -14.11
N ASP A 275 -9.30 -9.26 -13.58
CA ASP A 275 -10.05 -10.02 -12.56
C ASP A 275 -10.64 -11.33 -13.10
N VAL A 276 -10.66 -11.53 -14.44
CA VAL A 276 -10.94 -12.83 -15.07
C VAL A 276 -9.79 -13.84 -14.91
N VAL A 277 -8.60 -13.38 -14.52
CA VAL A 277 -7.43 -14.26 -14.29
C VAL A 277 -7.49 -14.79 -12.86
N ALA A 278 -7.22 -16.08 -12.70
CA ALA A 278 -7.21 -16.71 -11.38
C ALA A 278 -6.30 -15.97 -10.39
N SER A 279 -6.73 -15.82 -9.14
CA SER A 279 -5.99 -15.13 -8.09
C SER A 279 -4.59 -15.70 -7.88
N SER A 280 -4.44 -17.03 -7.95
CA SER A 280 -3.13 -17.69 -7.89
C SER A 280 -2.14 -17.21 -8.94
N THR A 281 -2.59 -16.99 -10.17
CA THR A 281 -1.75 -16.42 -11.24
C THR A 281 -1.39 -14.98 -10.95
N ARG A 282 -2.33 -14.19 -10.43
CA ARG A 282 -2.08 -12.79 -10.06
C ARG A 282 -1.10 -12.68 -8.90
N ILE A 283 -1.20 -13.57 -7.91
CA ILE A 283 -0.24 -13.67 -6.80
C ILE A 283 1.18 -13.96 -7.35
N ALA A 284 1.33 -14.93 -8.25
CA ALA A 284 2.62 -15.22 -8.86
C ALA A 284 3.21 -14.03 -9.64
N TRP A 285 2.38 -13.24 -10.31
CA TRP A 285 2.84 -12.01 -10.97
C TRP A 285 3.34 -10.95 -9.98
N LYS A 286 2.72 -10.86 -8.80
CA LYS A 286 3.18 -9.95 -7.74
C LYS A 286 4.50 -10.43 -7.14
N GLU A 287 4.69 -11.74 -7.01
CA GLU A 287 5.94 -12.34 -6.56
C GLU A 287 7.11 -11.97 -7.50
N GLU A 288 6.96 -12.16 -8.82
CA GLU A 288 7.95 -11.74 -9.82
C GLU A 288 8.25 -10.23 -9.73
N THR A 289 7.22 -9.44 -9.42
CA THR A 289 7.31 -7.99 -9.29
C THR A 289 8.13 -7.58 -8.07
N LEU A 290 8.02 -8.28 -6.96
CA LEU A 290 8.80 -8.02 -5.75
C LEU A 290 10.31 -8.20 -6.00
N ASP A 291 10.72 -9.26 -6.68
CA ASP A 291 12.13 -9.48 -7.02
C ASP A 291 12.71 -8.36 -7.87
N TYR A 292 11.94 -7.91 -8.87
CA TYR A 292 12.37 -6.82 -9.73
C TYR A 292 12.57 -5.52 -8.94
N TRP A 293 11.56 -5.10 -8.17
CA TRP A 293 11.63 -3.85 -7.43
C TRP A 293 12.59 -3.90 -6.25
N GLN A 294 12.79 -5.08 -5.67
CA GLN A 294 13.85 -5.27 -4.67
C GLN A 294 15.23 -5.05 -5.27
N GLY A 295 15.50 -5.57 -6.47
CA GLY A 295 16.74 -5.29 -7.18
C GLY A 295 16.90 -3.80 -7.46
N GLN A 296 15.85 -3.14 -7.97
CA GLN A 296 15.88 -1.69 -8.24
C GLN A 296 16.10 -0.87 -6.95
N ALA A 297 15.47 -1.22 -5.85
CA ALA A 297 15.67 -0.55 -4.56
C ALA A 297 17.11 -0.70 -4.06
N GLN A 298 17.66 -1.90 -4.13
CA GLN A 298 19.06 -2.16 -3.76
C GLN A 298 20.06 -1.36 -4.61
N ASP A 299 19.86 -1.30 -5.93
CA ASP A 299 20.71 -0.53 -6.84
C ASP A 299 20.71 0.98 -6.52
N HIS A 300 19.64 1.47 -5.91
CA HIS A 300 19.51 2.86 -5.45
C HIS A 300 19.84 3.05 -3.96
N GLY A 301 20.25 1.99 -3.25
CA GLY A 301 20.53 2.05 -1.80
C GLY A 301 19.27 2.33 -0.97
N ARG A 302 18.10 1.85 -1.41
CA ARG A 302 16.80 2.04 -0.78
C ARG A 302 16.24 0.74 -0.23
N ALA A 303 15.32 0.85 0.73
CA ALA A 303 14.53 -0.28 1.19
C ALA A 303 13.28 -0.48 0.32
N LEU A 304 12.79 -1.72 0.28
CA LEU A 304 11.49 -2.06 -0.29
C LEU A 304 10.55 -2.53 0.83
N TRP A 305 9.36 -1.94 0.89
CA TRP A 305 8.25 -2.37 1.74
C TRP A 305 7.04 -2.76 0.89
N VAL A 306 6.23 -3.67 1.38
CA VAL A 306 4.84 -3.84 0.93
C VAL A 306 3.99 -3.06 1.91
N THR A 307 3.52 -1.90 1.48
CA THR A 307 2.80 -0.94 2.35
C THR A 307 1.30 -1.20 2.40
N GLU A 308 0.76 -1.88 1.39
CA GLU A 308 -0.60 -2.40 1.39
C GLU A 308 -0.61 -3.80 0.79
N MET A 309 -0.54 -4.81 1.65
CA MET A 309 -0.82 -6.18 1.27
C MET A 309 -2.30 -6.44 1.48
N GLN A 310 -3.04 -6.72 0.41
CA GLN A 310 -4.47 -7.01 0.53
C GLN A 310 -4.72 -8.09 1.59
N ALA A 311 -5.56 -7.78 2.57
CA ALA A 311 -5.83 -8.65 3.70
C ALA A 311 -7.33 -8.87 3.97
N SER A 312 -8.19 -8.19 3.21
CA SER A 312 -9.64 -8.42 3.17
C SER A 312 -10.17 -8.19 1.75
N PRO A 313 -11.40 -8.63 1.46
CA PRO A 313 -12.06 -8.28 0.21
C PRO A 313 -12.11 -6.76 0.03
N TRP A 314 -11.82 -6.28 -1.19
CA TRP A 314 -12.02 -4.87 -1.52
C TRP A 314 -13.51 -4.51 -1.39
N ILE A 315 -13.81 -3.24 -1.07
CA ILE A 315 -15.19 -2.77 -0.87
C ILE A 315 -16.08 -3.22 -2.05
N GLY A 316 -17.11 -4.03 -1.75
CA GLY A 316 -18.04 -4.53 -2.73
C GLY A 316 -17.56 -5.72 -3.56
N THR A 317 -16.36 -6.24 -3.33
CA THR A 317 -15.84 -7.43 -4.02
C THR A 317 -16.03 -8.69 -3.18
N THR A 318 -16.27 -9.82 -3.82
CA THR A 318 -16.36 -11.14 -3.17
C THR A 318 -15.24 -12.09 -3.59
N GLY A 319 -14.31 -11.59 -4.41
CA GLY A 319 -13.34 -12.43 -5.09
C GLY A 319 -12.08 -12.77 -4.31
N PHE A 320 -11.76 -12.02 -3.22
CA PHE A 320 -10.59 -12.28 -2.39
C PHE A 320 -10.99 -13.18 -1.20
N THR A 321 -10.25 -14.25 -1.00
CA THR A 321 -10.58 -15.31 -0.03
C THR A 321 -9.52 -15.44 1.05
N LEU A 322 -9.84 -16.21 2.11
CA LEU A 322 -8.87 -16.59 3.15
C LEU A 322 -7.65 -17.32 2.58
N ASP A 323 -7.88 -18.18 1.58
CA ASP A 323 -6.81 -18.91 0.90
C ASP A 323 -5.92 -17.99 0.07
N ASP A 324 -6.48 -16.93 -0.52
CA ASP A 324 -5.70 -15.91 -1.25
C ASP A 324 -4.79 -15.13 -0.29
N LEU A 325 -5.25 -14.81 0.93
CA LEU A 325 -4.42 -14.17 1.95
C LEU A 325 -3.23 -15.05 2.34
N LEU A 326 -3.46 -16.33 2.61
CA LEU A 326 -2.41 -17.26 2.97
C LEU A 326 -1.44 -17.52 1.81
N SER A 327 -1.97 -17.68 0.60
CA SER A 327 -1.17 -17.86 -0.62
C SER A 327 -0.30 -16.65 -0.90
N SER A 328 -0.84 -15.44 -0.72
CA SER A 328 -0.07 -14.19 -0.86
C SER A 328 1.04 -14.09 0.19
N ALA A 329 0.75 -14.43 1.46
CA ALA A 329 1.76 -14.44 2.52
C ALA A 329 2.89 -15.45 2.25
N LEU A 330 2.55 -16.61 1.70
CA LEU A 330 3.54 -17.62 1.31
C LEU A 330 4.38 -17.17 0.12
N ALA A 331 3.76 -16.59 -0.90
CA ALA A 331 4.43 -16.16 -2.12
C ALA A 331 5.33 -14.94 -1.87
N TYR A 332 4.89 -13.96 -1.08
CA TYR A 332 5.63 -12.70 -0.93
C TYR A 332 6.76 -12.75 0.08
N ARG A 333 6.78 -13.76 0.95
CA ARG A 333 7.87 -13.90 1.93
C ARG A 333 9.20 -14.23 1.26
N GLY A 334 10.29 -13.70 1.79
CA GLY A 334 11.64 -14.09 1.36
C GLY A 334 12.21 -13.32 0.17
N HIS A 335 11.46 -12.33 -0.38
CA HIS A 335 11.91 -11.49 -1.50
C HIS A 335 12.75 -10.28 -1.08
N GLY A 336 13.36 -10.30 0.11
CA GLY A 336 14.18 -9.19 0.61
C GLY A 336 13.38 -7.94 1.01
N VAL A 337 12.06 -8.05 1.08
CA VAL A 337 11.16 -6.99 1.56
C VAL A 337 11.42 -6.75 3.04
N SER A 338 11.60 -5.50 3.44
CA SER A 338 11.96 -5.14 4.82
C SER A 338 10.75 -5.01 5.74
N ALA A 339 9.56 -4.75 5.18
CA ALA A 339 8.31 -4.68 5.96
C ALA A 339 7.10 -5.07 5.12
N TYR A 340 6.10 -5.69 5.77
CA TYR A 340 4.78 -5.98 5.22
C TYR A 340 3.72 -5.34 6.11
N LEU A 341 2.82 -4.56 5.52
CA LEU A 341 1.67 -3.95 6.17
C LEU A 341 0.39 -4.49 5.53
N LEU A 342 -0.39 -5.21 6.32
CA LEU A 342 -1.68 -5.77 5.92
C LEU A 342 -2.73 -4.65 5.83
N TRP A 343 -3.56 -4.66 4.78
CA TRP A 343 -4.59 -3.66 4.53
C TRP A 343 -5.99 -4.24 4.63
N GLY A 344 -6.87 -3.58 5.42
CA GLY A 344 -8.26 -4.00 5.62
C GLY A 344 -8.44 -4.89 6.85
N VAL A 345 -7.54 -4.82 7.82
CA VAL A 345 -7.62 -5.64 9.05
C VAL A 345 -8.76 -5.24 9.97
N GLU A 346 -9.34 -4.06 9.80
CA GLU A 346 -10.51 -3.57 10.53
C GLU A 346 -11.72 -4.49 10.30
N ASP A 347 -11.86 -5.07 9.11
CA ASP A 347 -12.92 -6.03 8.78
C ASP A 347 -12.81 -7.33 9.59
N TRP A 348 -11.63 -7.64 10.13
CA TRP A 348 -11.40 -8.85 10.92
C TRP A 348 -12.03 -8.78 12.31
N LEU A 349 -12.32 -7.58 12.81
CA LEU A 349 -12.96 -7.37 14.10
C LEU A 349 -14.32 -8.08 14.21
N ASP A 350 -15.04 -8.16 13.08
CA ASP A 350 -16.35 -8.79 13.00
C ASP A 350 -16.29 -10.23 12.44
N SER A 351 -15.08 -10.75 12.14
CA SER A 351 -14.92 -12.08 11.54
C SER A 351 -13.79 -12.90 12.19
N PRO A 352 -14.13 -13.84 13.08
CA PRO A 352 -13.15 -14.73 13.70
C PRO A 352 -12.30 -15.51 12.69
N ALA A 353 -12.89 -15.92 11.55
CA ALA A 353 -12.17 -16.67 10.52
C ALA A 353 -11.08 -15.82 9.84
N TRP A 354 -11.37 -14.55 9.51
CA TRP A 354 -10.37 -13.63 8.98
C TRP A 354 -9.29 -13.32 10.02
N MET A 355 -9.66 -13.13 11.29
CA MET A 355 -8.70 -12.88 12.36
C MET A 355 -7.72 -14.05 12.54
N GLU A 356 -8.21 -15.29 12.58
CA GLU A 356 -7.37 -16.51 12.72
C GLU A 356 -6.44 -16.69 11.52
N THR A 357 -6.99 -16.49 10.31
CA THR A 357 -6.21 -16.55 9.07
C THR A 357 -5.15 -15.45 9.04
N GLY A 358 -5.48 -14.25 9.48
CA GLY A 358 -4.57 -13.12 9.56
C GLY A 358 -3.40 -13.38 10.53
N ILE A 359 -3.66 -13.96 11.71
CA ILE A 359 -2.61 -14.38 12.65
C ILE A 359 -1.65 -15.37 11.96
N THR A 360 -2.22 -16.32 11.20
CA THR A 360 -1.42 -17.30 10.46
C THR A 360 -0.58 -16.62 9.38
N ALA A 361 -1.16 -15.73 8.59
CA ALA A 361 -0.47 -14.98 7.54
C ALA A 361 0.70 -14.14 8.10
N ILE A 362 0.49 -13.45 9.22
CA ILE A 362 1.55 -12.71 9.94
C ILE A 362 2.68 -13.66 10.36
N GLY A 363 2.34 -14.84 10.88
CA GLY A 363 3.31 -15.86 11.24
C GLY A 363 4.15 -16.32 10.04
N LEU A 364 3.51 -16.55 8.89
CA LEU A 364 4.17 -16.95 7.64
C LEU A 364 5.14 -15.87 7.13
N LEU A 365 4.70 -14.61 7.10
CA LEU A 365 5.53 -13.48 6.67
C LEU A 365 6.76 -13.30 7.56
N ARG A 366 6.67 -13.60 8.86
CA ARG A 366 7.78 -13.61 9.81
C ARG A 366 8.73 -14.80 9.65
N GLY A 367 8.51 -15.67 8.67
CA GLY A 367 9.34 -16.85 8.41
C GLY A 367 8.88 -18.11 9.15
N GLY A 368 7.67 -18.11 9.73
CA GLY A 368 7.03 -19.28 10.32
C GLY A 368 6.81 -20.38 9.28
N ARG A 369 6.78 -21.66 9.73
CA ARG A 369 6.42 -22.78 8.87
C ARG A 369 4.90 -22.89 8.77
N PRO A 370 4.36 -23.26 7.58
CA PRO A 370 2.94 -23.62 7.49
C PRO A 370 2.64 -24.75 8.46
N THR A 371 1.54 -24.64 9.22
CA THR A 371 1.02 -25.75 9.99
C THR A 371 0.57 -26.84 9.02
N SER A 372 0.82 -28.12 9.35
CA SER A 372 0.60 -29.27 8.47
C SER A 372 -0.80 -29.40 7.86
N ASN A 373 -1.78 -28.67 8.37
CA ASN A 373 -3.17 -28.69 7.88
C ASN A 373 -3.42 -27.79 6.65
N LEU A 374 -2.50 -26.87 6.30
CA LEU A 374 -2.65 -25.99 5.14
C LEU A 374 -2.22 -26.62 3.81
N LEU A 375 -1.49 -27.74 3.84
CA LEU A 375 -0.95 -28.41 2.66
C LEU A 375 -1.88 -29.47 2.02
N THR A 376 -3.09 -29.65 2.56
CA THR A 376 -4.01 -30.72 2.10
C THR A 376 -5.11 -30.25 1.13
N HIS A 377 -5.12 -29.00 0.71
CA HIS A 377 -6.14 -28.43 -0.20
C HIS A 377 -5.57 -27.85 -1.51
N SER A 378 -4.36 -28.24 -1.91
CA SER A 378 -3.80 -27.90 -3.24
C SER A 378 -4.02 -28.99 -4.26
#